data_e3f2a5aefe04efb3f2e0c84c6b38d512
#
_entry.id   e3f2a5aefe04efb3f2e0c84c6b38d512
#
_cell.length_a   1.000
_cell.length_b   1.000
_cell.length_c   1.000
_cell.angle_alpha   90.00
_cell.angle_beta   90.00
_cell.angle_gamma   90.00
#
_symmetry.space_group_name_H-M   'P 1'
#
loop_
_entity.id
_entity.type
_entity.pdbx_description
1 polymer ?
#
loop_
_entity_poly.entity_id
_entity_poly.type
_entity_poly.pdbx_seq_one_letter_code
_entity_poly.pdbx_strand_id
1 'polypeptide(L)'
;MTEDYRGSVAIVLGLSDTDEKIPAASGRISTQEGDASEIFEKSQDKEKNAKLISKVTRSGHNSTIEHTVFNLAFQDVSVFVEQFLIEFRLASFTVKSRRYVDFRKCGFYVPFLGKKELEDKFSETMEYLFNEYTSFVDAGVPKEDARFLLPYCLRSNFYCSVNARELLHMLRSMLFGRGSEFKELYDLGMQIYSQIENLTPGIVTDFYKRRPEKSDKIALGY
;
A
#
# COMPACT_ATOMS: atom_id res chain seq x y z
N MET A 1 -14.59 -26.70 -2.99
CA MET A 1 -15.22 -25.88 -1.94
C MET A 1 -14.75 -24.44 -2.16
N THR A 2 -15.57 -23.66 -2.81
CA THR A 2 -15.31 -22.22 -3.01
C THR A 2 -15.61 -21.53 -1.68
N GLU A 3 -14.60 -21.41 -0.82
CA GLU A 3 -14.67 -20.44 0.27
C GLU A 3 -14.83 -19.06 -0.34
N ASP A 4 -15.70 -18.26 0.27
CA ASP A 4 -16.10 -16.90 -0.10
C ASP A 4 -14.87 -16.02 -0.37
N TYR A 5 -14.51 -15.88 -1.64
CA TYR A 5 -13.33 -15.16 -2.06
C TYR A 5 -13.57 -13.65 -1.90
N ARG A 6 -13.03 -13.05 -0.86
CA ARG A 6 -13.20 -11.62 -0.54
C ARG A 6 -12.35 -10.66 -1.38
N GLY A 7 -11.57 -11.14 -2.33
CA GLY A 7 -10.67 -10.29 -3.10
C GLY A 7 -9.47 -9.77 -2.29
N SER A 8 -8.57 -9.07 -2.97
CA SER A 8 -7.43 -8.39 -2.33
C SER A 8 -7.88 -7.15 -1.58
N VAL A 9 -7.45 -6.98 -0.32
CA VAL A 9 -7.91 -5.91 0.56
C VAL A 9 -6.72 -5.13 1.13
N ALA A 10 -6.84 -3.79 1.15
CA ALA A 10 -5.95 -2.90 1.89
C ALA A 10 -6.76 -2.12 2.95
N ILE A 11 -6.29 -2.13 4.19
CA ILE A 11 -6.97 -1.53 5.34
C ILE A 11 -6.02 -0.54 6.02
N VAL A 12 -6.48 0.68 6.27
CA VAL A 12 -5.82 1.62 7.18
C VAL A 12 -6.19 1.23 8.60
N LEU A 13 -5.27 0.62 9.33
CA LEU A 13 -5.46 0.15 10.72
C LEU A 13 -5.40 1.31 11.72
N GLY A 14 -4.65 2.36 11.39
CA GLY A 14 -4.48 3.52 12.25
C GLY A 14 -3.49 4.51 11.70
N LEU A 15 -3.47 5.69 12.29
CA LEU A 15 -2.51 6.74 12.00
C LEU A 15 -2.09 7.45 13.30
N SER A 16 -0.94 8.11 13.26
CA SER A 16 -0.36 8.78 14.42
C SER A 16 -1.13 10.06 14.84
N ASP A 17 -1.91 10.64 13.94
CA ASP A 17 -2.61 11.90 14.17
C ASP A 17 -3.81 12.08 13.24
N THR A 18 -5.03 11.99 13.79
CA THR A 18 -6.30 12.07 13.05
C THR A 18 -6.72 13.50 12.69
N ASP A 19 -6.19 14.51 13.39
CA ASP A 19 -6.59 15.91 13.25
C ASP A 19 -5.56 16.75 12.49
N GLU A 20 -4.58 16.09 11.88
CA GLU A 20 -3.48 16.72 11.13
C GLU A 20 -2.74 17.78 11.99
N LYS A 21 -2.75 17.59 13.32
CA LYS A 21 -2.20 18.51 14.30
C LYS A 21 -0.67 18.58 14.23
N ILE A 22 -0.01 17.42 14.20
CA ILE A 22 1.45 17.33 14.16
C ILE A 22 2.01 17.94 12.86
N PRO A 23 1.54 17.56 11.66
CA PRO A 23 2.03 18.17 10.42
C PRO A 23 1.71 19.67 10.33
N ALA A 24 0.59 20.13 10.88
CA ALA A 24 0.27 21.55 10.92
C ALA A 24 1.16 22.33 11.89
N ALA A 25 1.46 21.77 13.06
CA ALA A 25 2.42 22.36 14.00
C ALA A 25 3.82 22.44 13.39
N SER A 26 4.26 21.37 12.73
CA SER A 26 5.51 21.34 11.96
C SER A 26 5.56 22.43 10.87
N GLY A 27 4.45 22.66 10.17
CA GLY A 27 4.37 23.76 9.19
C GLY A 27 4.42 25.17 9.83
N ARG A 28 3.93 25.33 11.07
CA ARG A 28 3.93 26.61 11.79
C ARG A 28 5.27 26.95 12.42
N ILE A 29 6.06 25.95 12.86
CA ILE A 29 7.31 26.15 13.61
C ILE A 29 8.31 27.05 12.89
N SER A 30 8.29 27.06 11.56
CA SER A 30 9.20 27.89 10.75
C SER A 30 8.76 29.34 10.59
N THR A 31 7.54 29.69 10.99
CA THR A 31 6.94 31.01 10.70
C THR A 31 6.24 31.69 11.90
N GLN A 32 6.09 30.97 13.00
CA GLN A 32 5.44 31.50 14.21
C GLN A 32 6.40 31.57 15.40
N GLU A 33 6.21 32.58 16.26
CA GLU A 33 6.90 32.68 17.51
C GLU A 33 6.34 31.69 18.55
N GLY A 34 7.18 31.24 19.45
CA GLY A 34 6.88 30.28 20.50
C GLY A 34 7.73 29.02 20.38
N ASP A 35 7.73 28.22 21.42
CA ASP A 35 8.38 26.94 21.40
C ASP A 35 7.52 25.84 20.70
N ALA A 36 8.11 24.65 20.46
CA ALA A 36 7.45 23.58 19.75
C ALA A 36 6.20 23.07 20.47
N SER A 37 6.21 23.05 21.81
CA SER A 37 5.08 22.60 22.63
C SER A 37 3.92 23.61 22.56
N GLU A 38 4.22 24.91 22.67
CA GLU A 38 3.21 25.97 22.55
C GLU A 38 2.53 25.95 21.17
N ILE A 39 3.32 25.81 20.10
CA ILE A 39 2.80 25.76 18.73
C ILE A 39 1.93 24.50 18.53
N PHE A 40 2.35 23.37 19.07
CA PHE A 40 1.58 22.14 19.03
C PHE A 40 0.23 22.29 19.77
N GLU A 41 0.24 22.85 20.99
CA GLU A 41 -0.98 23.08 21.76
C GLU A 41 -1.93 24.09 21.09
N LYS A 42 -1.41 25.08 20.38
CA LYS A 42 -2.21 26.02 19.58
C LYS A 42 -2.79 25.41 18.29
N SER A 43 -2.32 24.23 17.88
CA SER A 43 -2.74 23.56 16.63
C SER A 43 -3.97 22.65 16.82
N GLN A 44 -5.03 23.14 17.48
CA GLN A 44 -6.23 22.34 17.80
C GLN A 44 -7.33 22.35 16.71
N ASP A 45 -7.32 23.36 15.84
CA ASP A 45 -8.38 23.55 14.84
C ASP A 45 -8.10 22.73 13.59
N LYS A 46 -8.83 21.62 13.44
CA LYS A 46 -8.70 20.67 12.35
C LYS A 46 -8.85 21.30 10.95
N GLU A 47 -9.83 22.21 10.78
CA GLU A 47 -10.04 22.85 9.48
C GLU A 47 -8.89 23.79 9.11
N LYS A 48 -8.38 24.55 10.09
CA LYS A 48 -7.21 25.41 9.88
C LYS A 48 -5.96 24.57 9.60
N ASN A 49 -5.81 23.43 10.27
CA ASN A 49 -4.72 22.49 10.03
C ASN A 49 -4.76 21.98 8.59
N ALA A 50 -5.88 21.44 8.16
CA ALA A 50 -6.05 20.92 6.78
C ALA A 50 -5.76 22.00 5.72
N LYS A 51 -6.27 23.24 5.91
CA LYS A 51 -5.99 24.38 5.01
C LYS A 51 -4.51 24.74 4.97
N LEU A 52 -3.83 24.74 6.13
CA LEU A 52 -2.40 25.03 6.21
C LEU A 52 -1.58 23.96 5.50
N ILE A 53 -1.85 22.68 5.79
CA ILE A 53 -1.14 21.55 5.19
C ILE A 53 -1.30 21.57 3.67
N SER A 54 -2.53 21.76 3.17
CA SER A 54 -2.79 21.93 1.75
C SER A 54 -1.95 23.07 1.14
N LYS A 55 -1.83 24.22 1.81
CA LYS A 55 -1.03 25.35 1.35
C LYS A 55 0.47 25.03 1.31
N VAL A 56 1.03 24.48 2.39
CA VAL A 56 2.48 24.21 2.48
C VAL A 56 2.91 23.08 1.54
N THR A 57 2.08 22.07 1.36
CA THR A 57 2.36 21.00 0.40
C THR A 57 2.28 21.48 -1.05
N ARG A 58 1.36 22.40 -1.38
CA ARG A 58 1.34 23.08 -2.69
C ARG A 58 2.61 23.85 -2.98
N SER A 59 3.20 24.43 -1.96
CA SER A 59 4.46 25.19 -2.06
C SER A 59 5.70 24.27 -2.08
N GLY A 60 5.53 22.94 -2.09
CA GLY A 60 6.63 21.98 -2.15
C GLY A 60 7.20 21.55 -0.81
N HIS A 61 6.71 22.09 0.31
CA HIS A 61 7.19 21.75 1.65
C HIS A 61 6.60 20.44 2.17
N ASN A 62 6.92 19.32 1.49
CA ASN A 62 6.37 18.00 1.79
C ASN A 62 6.95 17.36 3.06
N SER A 63 8.04 17.88 3.63
CA SER A 63 8.60 17.37 4.90
C SER A 63 7.63 17.49 6.07
N THR A 64 6.72 18.46 6.05
CA THR A 64 5.73 18.64 7.11
C THR A 64 4.81 17.43 7.27
N ILE A 65 4.44 16.77 6.19
CA ILE A 65 3.56 15.60 6.23
C ILE A 65 4.28 14.29 6.57
N GLU A 66 5.61 14.29 6.64
CA GLU A 66 6.37 13.10 7.07
C GLU A 66 6.12 12.77 8.55
N HIS A 67 5.62 13.70 9.34
CA HIS A 67 5.27 13.49 10.75
C HIS A 67 3.96 12.71 10.95
N THR A 68 3.15 12.52 9.92
CA THR A 68 1.98 11.63 9.97
C THR A 68 2.36 10.24 9.49
N VAL A 69 2.19 9.23 10.33
CA VAL A 69 2.51 7.82 10.03
C VAL A 69 1.23 7.00 9.97
N PHE A 70 1.09 6.24 8.91
CA PHE A 70 0.00 5.29 8.70
C PHE A 70 0.47 3.86 8.96
N ASN A 71 -0.41 3.05 9.57
CA ASN A 71 -0.25 1.61 9.67
C ASN A 71 -1.31 0.95 8.79
N LEU A 72 -0.86 0.16 7.83
CA LEU A 72 -1.69 -0.50 6.84
C LEU A 72 -1.61 -2.02 7.00
N ALA A 73 -2.71 -2.71 6.71
CA ALA A 73 -2.74 -4.15 6.51
C ALA A 73 -3.13 -4.46 5.07
N PHE A 74 -2.38 -5.35 4.45
CA PHE A 74 -2.70 -5.93 3.15
C PHE A 74 -3.08 -7.39 3.35
N GLN A 75 -4.28 -7.76 2.88
CA GLN A 75 -4.86 -9.09 3.08
C GLN A 75 -5.16 -9.74 1.73
N ASP A 76 -4.78 -11.00 1.63
CA ASP A 76 -5.03 -11.86 0.46
C ASP A 76 -4.57 -11.25 -0.88
N VAL A 77 -3.49 -10.48 -0.82
CA VAL A 77 -2.87 -9.86 -1.98
C VAL A 77 -1.87 -10.81 -2.65
N SER A 78 -1.66 -10.68 -3.95
CA SER A 78 -0.62 -11.47 -4.62
C SER A 78 0.78 -11.14 -4.11
N VAL A 79 1.71 -12.09 -4.21
CA VAL A 79 3.14 -11.83 -3.94
C VAL A 79 3.68 -10.76 -4.90
N PHE A 80 3.11 -10.60 -6.07
CA PHE A 80 3.46 -9.51 -6.98
C PHE A 80 3.22 -8.14 -6.33
N VAL A 81 2.06 -7.93 -5.66
CA VAL A 81 1.76 -6.70 -4.90
C VAL A 81 2.75 -6.52 -3.76
N GLU A 82 3.03 -7.60 -3.02
CA GLU A 82 4.02 -7.59 -1.94
C GLU A 82 5.38 -7.10 -2.47
N GLN A 83 5.90 -7.70 -3.55
CA GLN A 83 7.19 -7.32 -4.14
C GLN A 83 7.21 -5.89 -4.67
N PHE A 84 6.12 -5.44 -5.29
CA PHE A 84 5.98 -4.06 -5.75
C PHE A 84 6.08 -3.05 -4.61
N LEU A 85 5.41 -3.33 -3.47
CA LEU A 85 5.33 -2.39 -2.35
C LEU A 85 6.60 -2.38 -1.50
N ILE A 86 7.28 -3.51 -1.29
CA ILE A 86 8.51 -3.56 -0.50
C ILE A 86 9.71 -2.83 -1.14
N GLU A 87 9.60 -2.42 -2.40
CA GLU A 87 10.62 -1.57 -3.04
C GLU A 87 10.63 -0.15 -2.46
N PHE A 88 9.55 0.32 -1.83
CA PHE A 88 9.47 1.64 -1.22
C PHE A 88 10.23 1.66 0.11
N ARG A 89 11.46 2.20 0.07
CA ARG A 89 12.45 2.07 1.15
C ARG A 89 12.18 2.94 2.39
N LEU A 90 11.32 3.95 2.29
CA LEU A 90 10.93 4.80 3.41
C LEU A 90 9.67 4.27 4.14
N ALA A 91 9.40 2.99 3.97
CA ALA A 91 8.37 2.25 4.67
C ALA A 91 8.94 1.00 5.35
N SER A 92 8.24 0.50 6.38
CA SER A 92 8.58 -0.72 7.10
C SER A 92 7.54 -1.79 6.82
N PHE A 93 8.00 -3.03 6.56
CA PHE A 93 7.13 -4.14 6.20
C PHE A 93 7.36 -5.35 7.10
N THR A 94 6.27 -6.03 7.47
CA THR A 94 6.30 -7.34 8.10
C THR A 94 5.40 -8.29 7.30
N VAL A 95 6.04 -9.21 6.61
CA VAL A 95 5.39 -10.11 5.64
C VAL A 95 5.20 -11.51 6.22
N LYS A 96 4.09 -12.16 5.89
CA LYS A 96 3.81 -13.56 6.26
C LYS A 96 4.90 -14.48 5.69
N SER A 97 5.61 -15.16 6.58
CA SER A 97 6.81 -15.91 6.21
C SER A 97 6.47 -17.22 5.47
N ARG A 98 6.97 -17.38 4.25
CA ARG A 98 6.90 -18.61 3.47
C ARG A 98 7.86 -19.71 3.95
N ARG A 99 8.70 -19.42 4.97
CA ARG A 99 9.58 -20.42 5.61
C ARG A 99 8.87 -21.16 6.75
N TYR A 100 8.00 -20.45 7.48
CA TYR A 100 7.35 -20.97 8.68
C TYR A 100 5.89 -21.32 8.48
N VAL A 101 5.15 -20.53 7.73
CA VAL A 101 3.72 -20.71 7.51
C VAL A 101 3.49 -21.71 6.37
N ASP A 102 2.47 -22.53 6.53
CA ASP A 102 2.01 -23.45 5.49
C ASP A 102 1.11 -22.71 4.49
N PHE A 103 1.46 -22.76 3.24
CA PHE A 103 0.75 -22.07 2.16
C PHE A 103 -0.14 -22.99 1.30
N ARG A 104 -0.35 -24.25 1.70
CA ARG A 104 -1.19 -25.20 0.97
C ARG A 104 -2.61 -24.70 0.68
N LYS A 105 -3.16 -23.85 1.57
CA LYS A 105 -4.55 -23.35 1.52
C LYS A 105 -4.65 -21.84 1.31
N CYS A 106 -3.58 -21.15 0.97
CA CYS A 106 -3.62 -19.69 0.84
C CYS A 106 -4.31 -19.21 -0.44
N GLY A 107 -4.42 -20.07 -1.46
CA GLY A 107 -4.97 -19.71 -2.76
C GLY A 107 -4.06 -18.80 -3.60
N PHE A 108 -4.57 -18.36 -4.74
CA PHE A 108 -3.85 -17.52 -5.69
C PHE A 108 -4.76 -16.45 -6.30
N TYR A 109 -4.16 -15.39 -6.78
CA TYR A 109 -4.82 -14.34 -7.56
C TYR A 109 -4.89 -14.76 -9.02
N VAL A 110 -6.07 -14.64 -9.63
CA VAL A 110 -6.26 -14.84 -11.07
C VAL A 110 -6.36 -13.48 -11.75
N PRO A 111 -5.39 -13.10 -12.59
CA PRO A 111 -5.48 -11.83 -13.32
C PRO A 111 -6.60 -11.90 -14.37
N PHE A 112 -7.18 -10.74 -14.70
CA PHE A 112 -8.11 -10.64 -15.81
C PHE A 112 -7.37 -10.83 -17.14
N LEU A 113 -7.64 -11.93 -17.84
CA LEU A 113 -6.99 -12.28 -19.10
C LEU A 113 -7.87 -12.02 -20.33
N GLY A 114 -9.09 -11.53 -20.14
CA GLY A 114 -10.01 -11.15 -21.21
C GLY A 114 -10.65 -12.36 -21.95
N LYS A 115 -10.27 -13.59 -21.60
CA LYS A 115 -10.85 -14.82 -22.14
C LYS A 115 -10.95 -15.87 -21.03
N LYS A 116 -12.16 -16.39 -20.84
CA LYS A 116 -12.46 -17.38 -19.80
C LYS A 116 -11.58 -18.62 -19.91
N GLU A 117 -11.36 -19.11 -21.12
CA GLU A 117 -10.50 -20.29 -21.39
C GLU A 117 -9.06 -20.09 -20.90
N LEU A 118 -8.51 -18.86 -21.02
CA LEU A 118 -7.16 -18.54 -20.52
C LEU A 118 -7.13 -18.46 -19.00
N GLU A 119 -8.18 -17.92 -18.38
CA GLU A 119 -8.33 -17.85 -16.93
C GLU A 119 -8.48 -19.24 -16.31
N ASP A 120 -9.24 -20.13 -16.97
CA ASP A 120 -9.41 -21.53 -16.55
C ASP A 120 -8.07 -22.28 -16.66
N LYS A 121 -7.38 -22.17 -17.80
CA LYS A 121 -6.06 -22.78 -17.99
C LYS A 121 -5.02 -22.24 -17.01
N PHE A 122 -5.07 -20.93 -16.71
CA PHE A 122 -4.22 -20.32 -15.69
C PHE A 122 -4.49 -20.96 -14.32
N SER A 123 -5.77 -21.08 -13.93
CA SER A 123 -6.18 -21.65 -12.64
C SER A 123 -5.73 -23.12 -12.52
N GLU A 124 -5.95 -23.95 -13.56
CA GLU A 124 -5.47 -25.35 -13.61
C GLU A 124 -3.94 -25.43 -13.39
N THR A 125 -3.19 -24.55 -14.05
CA THR A 125 -1.72 -24.51 -13.90
C THR A 125 -1.31 -24.14 -12.47
N MET A 126 -2.00 -23.17 -11.86
CA MET A 126 -1.72 -22.77 -10.47
C MET A 126 -2.07 -23.89 -9.49
N GLU A 127 -3.21 -24.56 -9.66
CA GLU A 127 -3.61 -25.71 -8.85
C GLU A 127 -2.57 -26.84 -8.95
N TYR A 128 -2.06 -27.11 -10.13
CA TYR A 128 -0.97 -28.07 -10.31
C TYR A 128 0.27 -27.70 -9.48
N LEU A 129 0.73 -26.44 -9.53
CA LEU A 129 1.89 -25.99 -8.75
C LEU A 129 1.66 -26.08 -7.24
N PHE A 130 0.46 -25.77 -6.76
CA PHE A 130 0.10 -25.93 -5.35
C PHE A 130 0.05 -27.39 -4.92
N ASN A 131 -0.39 -28.29 -5.78
CA ASN A 131 -0.35 -29.73 -5.51
C ASN A 131 1.09 -30.26 -5.46
N GLU A 132 1.96 -29.81 -6.36
CA GLU A 132 3.40 -30.12 -6.29
C GLU A 132 4.03 -29.60 -4.99
N TYR A 133 3.77 -28.33 -4.63
CA TYR A 133 4.23 -27.80 -3.34
C TYR A 133 3.77 -28.68 -2.17
N THR A 134 2.51 -29.11 -2.18
CA THR A 134 1.93 -29.96 -1.14
C THR A 134 2.65 -31.30 -1.08
N SER A 135 2.89 -31.94 -2.24
CA SER A 135 3.56 -33.24 -2.31
C SER A 135 5.01 -33.18 -1.80
N PHE A 136 5.73 -32.09 -2.09
CA PHE A 136 7.09 -31.88 -1.58
C PHE A 136 7.12 -31.70 -0.06
N VAL A 137 6.18 -30.90 0.47
CA VAL A 137 6.07 -30.70 1.94
C VAL A 137 5.71 -32.02 2.64
N ASP A 138 4.79 -32.81 2.07
CA ASP A 138 4.38 -34.11 2.62
C ASP A 138 5.50 -35.17 2.51
N ALA A 139 6.38 -35.05 1.53
CA ALA A 139 7.60 -35.84 1.40
C ALA A 139 8.72 -35.42 2.37
N GLY A 140 8.49 -34.39 3.21
CA GLY A 140 9.44 -33.92 4.21
C GLY A 140 10.43 -32.85 3.72
N VAL A 141 10.24 -32.31 2.52
CA VAL A 141 11.04 -31.17 2.04
C VAL A 141 10.72 -29.93 2.91
N PRO A 142 11.73 -29.23 3.47
CA PRO A 142 11.51 -28.00 4.23
C PRO A 142 10.69 -26.96 3.44
N LYS A 143 9.76 -26.28 4.12
CA LYS A 143 8.94 -25.24 3.47
C LYS A 143 9.77 -24.13 2.83
N GLU A 144 10.96 -23.83 3.38
CA GLU A 144 11.88 -22.84 2.83
C GLU A 144 12.43 -23.22 1.44
N ASP A 145 12.44 -24.51 1.11
CA ASP A 145 12.83 -25.03 -0.20
C ASP A 145 11.61 -25.29 -1.07
N ALA A 146 10.57 -25.92 -0.54
CA ALA A 146 9.34 -26.21 -1.28
C ALA A 146 8.67 -24.92 -1.82
N ARG A 147 8.78 -23.80 -1.11
CA ARG A 147 8.20 -22.50 -1.53
C ARG A 147 8.65 -22.02 -2.92
N PHE A 148 9.75 -22.52 -3.47
CA PHE A 148 10.18 -22.17 -4.82
C PHE A 148 9.24 -22.70 -5.93
N LEU A 149 8.34 -23.62 -5.58
CA LEU A 149 7.26 -24.06 -6.45
C LEU A 149 6.05 -23.10 -6.45
N LEU A 150 5.96 -22.20 -5.47
CA LEU A 150 4.84 -21.29 -5.34
C LEU A 150 4.98 -20.10 -6.31
N PRO A 151 3.94 -19.81 -7.10
CA PRO A 151 3.98 -18.76 -8.11
C PRO A 151 3.81 -17.35 -7.52
N TYR A 152 4.14 -16.33 -8.30
CA TYR A 152 3.99 -14.91 -7.92
C TYR A 152 2.54 -14.48 -7.64
N CYS A 153 1.57 -15.19 -8.13
CA CYS A 153 0.16 -14.97 -7.85
C CYS A 153 -0.32 -15.58 -6.52
N LEU A 154 0.53 -16.33 -5.82
CA LEU A 154 0.30 -16.81 -4.45
C LEU A 154 -0.23 -15.67 -3.57
N ARG A 155 -1.24 -15.95 -2.75
CA ARG A 155 -1.78 -14.96 -1.80
C ARG A 155 -0.92 -14.83 -0.57
N SER A 156 -0.62 -13.60 -0.21
CA SER A 156 0.16 -13.20 0.95
C SER A 156 -0.58 -12.18 1.79
N ASN A 157 -0.08 -11.97 3.01
CA ASN A 157 -0.59 -10.97 3.94
C ASN A 157 0.61 -10.26 4.57
N PHE A 158 0.52 -8.94 4.74
CA PHE A 158 1.59 -8.17 5.37
C PHE A 158 1.09 -6.87 6.00
N TYR A 159 1.89 -6.35 6.91
CA TYR A 159 1.73 -5.02 7.49
C TYR A 159 2.73 -4.05 6.90
N CYS A 160 2.32 -2.80 6.80
CA CYS A 160 3.17 -1.70 6.34
C CYS A 160 3.00 -0.50 7.27
N SER A 161 4.11 0.06 7.75
CA SER A 161 4.14 1.37 8.42
C SER A 161 4.86 2.36 7.54
N VAL A 162 4.23 3.48 7.24
CA VAL A 162 4.73 4.43 6.25
C VAL A 162 4.32 5.87 6.62
N ASN A 163 5.22 6.86 6.42
CA ASN A 163 4.84 8.26 6.56
C ASN A 163 3.98 8.75 5.38
N ALA A 164 3.24 9.85 5.57
CA ALA A 164 2.30 10.35 4.57
C ALA A 164 2.96 10.73 3.24
N ARG A 165 4.18 11.28 3.26
CA ARG A 165 4.89 11.64 2.02
C ARG A 165 5.19 10.40 1.16
N GLU A 166 5.72 9.37 1.77
CA GLU A 166 6.01 8.10 1.09
C GLU A 166 4.73 7.38 0.69
N LEU A 167 3.68 7.41 1.53
CA LEU A 167 2.37 6.86 1.17
C LEU A 167 1.79 7.51 -0.10
N LEU A 168 1.87 8.85 -0.21
CA LEU A 168 1.45 9.54 -1.44
C LEU A 168 2.31 9.16 -2.65
N HIS A 169 3.61 8.89 -2.45
CA HIS A 169 4.50 8.39 -3.50
C HIS A 169 4.09 6.97 -3.94
N MET A 170 3.84 6.06 -2.98
CA MET A 170 3.31 4.72 -3.26
C MET A 170 1.99 4.80 -4.04
N LEU A 171 1.04 5.60 -3.58
CA LEU A 171 -0.26 5.78 -4.25
C LEU A 171 -0.12 6.34 -5.67
N ARG A 172 0.80 7.29 -5.91
CA ARG A 172 1.06 7.77 -7.27
C ARG A 172 1.59 6.67 -8.17
N SER A 173 2.49 5.84 -7.67
CA SER A 173 3.01 4.69 -8.41
C SER A 173 1.93 3.65 -8.71
N MET A 174 1.03 3.38 -7.75
CA MET A 174 -0.08 2.44 -7.91
C MET A 174 -1.16 2.95 -8.87
N LEU A 175 -1.54 4.24 -8.77
CA LEU A 175 -2.71 4.79 -9.48
C LEU A 175 -2.36 5.47 -10.80
N PHE A 176 -1.15 6.01 -10.95
CA PHE A 176 -0.76 6.80 -12.13
C PHE A 176 0.56 6.34 -12.76
N GLY A 177 1.42 5.64 -12.01
CA GLY A 177 2.71 5.16 -12.45
C GLY A 177 2.67 3.71 -12.97
N ARG A 178 3.78 3.02 -12.84
CA ARG A 178 3.98 1.63 -13.32
C ARG A 178 3.00 0.61 -12.76
N GLY A 179 2.45 0.84 -11.55
CA GLY A 179 1.46 -0.03 -10.93
C GLY A 179 0.06 0.10 -11.53
N SER A 180 -0.24 1.20 -12.21
CA SER A 180 -1.60 1.49 -12.73
C SER A 180 -2.08 0.56 -13.84
N GLU A 181 -1.17 -0.14 -14.48
CA GLU A 181 -1.48 -1.16 -15.50
C GLU A 181 -1.91 -2.51 -14.90
N PHE A 182 -1.68 -2.69 -13.58
CA PHE A 182 -2.06 -3.90 -12.86
C PHE A 182 -3.31 -3.65 -12.03
N LYS A 183 -4.40 -4.29 -12.41
CA LYS A 183 -5.72 -4.07 -11.78
C LYS A 183 -5.68 -4.24 -10.26
N GLU A 184 -5.00 -5.26 -9.75
CA GLU A 184 -4.91 -5.52 -8.31
C GLU A 184 -4.25 -4.34 -7.57
N LEU A 185 -3.12 -3.82 -8.08
CA LEU A 185 -2.44 -2.64 -7.51
C LEU A 185 -3.29 -1.39 -7.57
N TYR A 186 -3.95 -1.15 -8.71
CA TYR A 186 -4.83 -0.01 -8.88
C TYR A 186 -6.00 -0.05 -7.88
N ASP A 187 -6.68 -1.19 -7.76
CA ASP A 187 -7.82 -1.37 -6.86
C ASP A 187 -7.40 -1.17 -5.39
N LEU A 188 -6.25 -1.72 -4.98
CA LEU A 188 -5.69 -1.51 -3.63
C LEU A 188 -5.33 -0.04 -3.38
N GLY A 189 -4.73 0.62 -4.36
CA GLY A 189 -4.44 2.06 -4.30
C GLY A 189 -5.71 2.90 -4.09
N MET A 190 -6.79 2.56 -4.79
CA MET A 190 -8.09 3.22 -4.61
C MET A 190 -8.70 2.95 -3.23
N GLN A 191 -8.59 1.72 -2.71
CA GLN A 191 -9.04 1.39 -1.36
C GLN A 191 -8.31 2.21 -0.29
N ILE A 192 -6.98 2.33 -0.39
CA ILE A 192 -6.19 3.14 0.54
C ILE A 192 -6.59 4.62 0.41
N TYR A 193 -6.62 5.15 -0.81
CA TYR A 193 -6.95 6.55 -1.04
C TYR A 193 -8.30 6.93 -0.44
N SER A 194 -9.34 6.14 -0.67
CA SER A 194 -10.69 6.40 -0.14
C SER A 194 -10.75 6.43 1.39
N GLN A 195 -9.91 5.64 2.06
CA GLN A 195 -9.83 5.64 3.52
C GLN A 195 -9.09 6.88 4.05
N ILE A 196 -7.94 7.22 3.46
CA ILE A 196 -7.13 8.36 3.94
C ILE A 196 -7.75 9.73 3.58
N GLU A 197 -8.55 9.83 2.52
CA GLU A 197 -9.25 11.05 2.14
C GLU A 197 -10.17 11.56 3.25
N ASN A 198 -10.82 10.66 3.96
CA ASN A 198 -11.66 10.99 5.10
C ASN A 198 -10.87 11.27 6.39
N LEU A 199 -9.72 10.60 6.55
CA LEU A 199 -8.90 10.70 7.76
C LEU A 199 -7.99 11.93 7.77
N THR A 200 -7.40 12.26 6.62
CA THR A 200 -6.39 13.31 6.48
C THR A 200 -6.63 14.17 5.22
N PRO A 201 -7.75 14.92 5.15
CA PRO A 201 -8.15 15.65 3.96
C PRO A 201 -7.14 16.71 3.51
N GLY A 202 -6.40 17.33 4.43
CA GLY A 202 -5.36 18.31 4.11
C GLY A 202 -4.17 17.69 3.39
N ILE A 203 -3.75 16.51 3.79
CA ILE A 203 -2.64 15.76 3.19
C ILE A 203 -2.95 15.35 1.74
N VAL A 204 -4.17 14.88 1.48
CA VAL A 204 -4.58 14.39 0.16
C VAL A 204 -5.19 15.45 -0.74
N THR A 205 -5.40 16.67 -0.23
CA THR A 205 -5.88 17.80 -1.06
C THR A 205 -5.02 17.92 -2.32
N ASP A 206 -5.64 18.01 -3.46
CA ASP A 206 -4.97 18.12 -4.76
C ASP A 206 -4.16 16.86 -5.21
N PHE A 207 -4.29 15.72 -4.54
CA PHE A 207 -3.60 14.50 -4.97
C PHE A 207 -3.88 14.17 -6.44
N TYR A 208 -5.15 14.20 -6.86
CA TYR A 208 -5.54 13.96 -8.25
C TYR A 208 -5.23 15.13 -9.20
N LYS A 209 -5.21 16.36 -8.71
CA LYS A 209 -4.85 17.54 -9.53
C LYS A 209 -3.38 17.55 -9.95
N ARG A 210 -2.53 16.88 -9.15
CA ARG A 210 -1.10 16.71 -9.43
C ARG A 210 -0.82 15.39 -10.15
N ARG A 211 -1.79 14.89 -10.89
CA ARG A 211 -1.63 13.70 -11.73
C ARG A 211 -0.50 13.94 -12.74
N PRO A 212 0.51 13.08 -12.79
CA PRO A 212 1.59 13.20 -13.76
C PRO A 212 1.03 13.09 -15.18
N GLU A 213 1.58 13.86 -16.10
CA GLU A 213 1.27 13.71 -17.52
C GLU A 213 1.75 12.34 -18.03
N LYS A 214 1.22 11.90 -19.17
CA LYS A 214 1.56 10.57 -19.74
C LYS A 214 3.06 10.40 -20.02
N SER A 215 3.77 11.51 -20.33
CA SER A 215 5.21 11.58 -20.49
C SER A 215 5.97 11.30 -19.20
N ASP A 216 5.42 11.70 -18.05
CA ASP A 216 6.04 11.52 -16.75
C ASP A 216 5.93 10.08 -16.24
N LYS A 217 4.97 9.30 -16.78
CA LYS A 217 4.88 7.85 -16.50
C LYS A 217 6.14 7.10 -16.94
N ILE A 218 6.80 7.56 -18.01
CA ILE A 218 8.05 7.00 -18.52
C ILE A 218 9.23 7.50 -17.67
N ALA A 219 9.22 8.75 -17.21
CA ALA A 219 10.26 9.34 -16.38
C ALA A 219 10.24 8.84 -14.93
N LEU A 220 9.05 8.47 -14.41
CA LEU A 220 8.89 7.74 -13.15
C LEU A 220 9.14 6.23 -13.32
N GLY A 221 9.54 5.84 -14.53
CA GLY A 221 9.85 4.47 -14.90
C GLY A 221 11.12 4.01 -14.19
N TYR A 222 10.89 3.49 -13.12
CA TYR A 222 11.70 2.49 -12.55
C TYR A 222 11.57 1.23 -13.41
#